data_a3e08c689e7e61c4d375d6813b452638
#
_entry.id   a3e08c689e7e61c4d375d6813b452638
#
_cell.length_a   1.000
_cell.length_b   1.000
_cell.length_c   1.000
_cell.angle_alpha   90.00
_cell.angle_beta   90.00
_cell.angle_gamma   90.00
#
_symmetry.space_group_name_H-M   'P 1'
#
loop_
_entity.id
_entity.type
_entity.pdbx_description
1 polymer ?
#
loop_
_entity_poly.entity_id
_entity_poly.type
_entity_poly.pdbx_seq_one_letter_code
_entity_poly.pdbx_strand_id
1 'polypeptide(L)'
;TAAAVMESLVPPKIDRPPANRPSVDERAALFAGDANQMDKPMHMARLLSWALADLMLAYPEIVVAGEDVGPKGGVYNVTAKLHQRFGSARVINTLLDEQAILGLAIGMAHNGFVPMPEIQFLAYVHNAEDQIRGEAATLSFFSNGQYTNPMVIRIAGLGYQKGFGGHFH
;
A
#
# COMPACT_ATOMS: atom_id res chain seq x y z
N THR A 1 2.38 4.22 -33.32
CA THR A 1 1.63 2.97 -33.15
C THR A 1 1.17 2.84 -31.70
N ALA A 2 0.10 2.06 -31.43
CA ALA A 2 -0.38 1.80 -30.09
C ALA A 2 0.73 1.21 -29.19
N ALA A 3 1.59 0.35 -29.74
CA ALA A 3 2.74 -0.20 -29.03
C ALA A 3 3.72 0.88 -28.54
N ALA A 4 4.04 1.87 -29.36
CA ALA A 4 4.94 2.96 -28.97
C ALA A 4 4.36 3.86 -27.87
N VAL A 5 3.04 4.03 -27.83
CA VAL A 5 2.36 4.77 -26.73
C VAL A 5 2.41 3.94 -25.44
N MET A 6 2.19 2.63 -25.53
CA MET A 6 2.19 1.75 -24.37
C MET A 6 3.59 1.54 -23.78
N GLU A 7 4.65 1.63 -24.60
CA GLU A 7 6.03 1.41 -24.18
C GLU A 7 6.45 2.39 -23.05
N SER A 8 6.03 3.64 -23.13
CA SER A 8 6.33 4.65 -22.10
C SER A 8 5.37 4.60 -20.89
N LEU A 9 4.21 3.97 -21.03
CA LEU A 9 3.24 3.81 -19.94
C LEU A 9 3.54 2.61 -19.04
N VAL A 10 4.15 1.58 -19.59
CA VAL A 10 4.53 0.38 -18.84
C VAL A 10 5.99 0.50 -18.42
N PRO A 11 6.26 0.73 -17.13
CA PRO A 11 7.64 0.82 -16.67
C PRO A 11 8.38 -0.49 -16.95
N PRO A 12 9.69 -0.43 -17.24
CA PRO A 12 10.49 -1.63 -17.46
C PRO A 12 10.40 -2.54 -16.23
N LYS A 13 10.22 -3.84 -16.49
CA LYS A 13 10.22 -4.83 -15.41
C LYS A 13 11.61 -4.87 -14.79
N ILE A 14 11.70 -4.43 -13.55
CA ILE A 14 12.94 -4.46 -12.77
C ILE A 14 12.88 -5.66 -11.85
N ASP A 15 13.66 -6.70 -12.14
CA ASP A 15 13.88 -7.82 -11.23
C ASP A 15 14.84 -7.36 -10.13
N ARG A 16 14.26 -6.83 -9.04
CA ARG A 16 15.02 -6.52 -7.83
C ARG A 16 14.73 -7.59 -6.79
N PRO A 17 15.73 -8.36 -6.37
CA PRO A 17 15.57 -9.19 -5.20
C PRO A 17 15.31 -8.30 -3.98
N PRO A 18 14.64 -8.82 -2.93
CA PRO A 18 14.51 -8.09 -1.67
C PRO A 18 15.88 -7.60 -1.20
N ALA A 19 15.94 -6.34 -0.77
CA ALA A 19 17.16 -5.77 -0.21
C ALA A 19 17.60 -6.52 1.06
N ASN A 20 16.64 -7.06 1.78
CA ASN A 20 16.86 -7.91 2.93
C ASN A 20 16.03 -9.20 2.80
N ARG A 21 16.65 -10.36 2.98
CA ARG A 21 15.93 -11.64 3.14
C ARG A 21 15.87 -11.96 4.62
N PRO A 22 14.70 -11.77 5.26
CA PRO A 22 14.56 -12.08 6.68
C PRO A 22 14.93 -13.53 6.94
N SER A 23 15.64 -13.77 8.02
CA SER A 23 15.89 -15.12 8.51
C SER A 23 14.59 -15.79 8.96
N VAL A 24 14.61 -17.10 9.07
CA VAL A 24 13.47 -17.88 9.61
C VAL A 24 13.13 -17.40 11.03
N ASP A 25 14.13 -17.07 11.83
CA ASP A 25 13.95 -16.63 13.22
C ASP A 25 13.33 -15.24 13.31
N GLU A 26 13.76 -14.29 12.47
CA GLU A 26 13.15 -12.95 12.40
C GLU A 26 11.68 -13.03 12.00
N ARG A 27 11.37 -13.86 10.99
CA ARG A 27 9.98 -14.08 10.57
C ARG A 27 9.17 -14.77 11.66
N ALA A 28 9.72 -15.78 12.32
CA ALA A 28 9.06 -16.48 13.44
C ALA A 28 8.80 -15.50 14.61
N ALA A 29 9.73 -14.63 14.93
CA ALA A 29 9.55 -13.59 15.95
C ALA A 29 8.45 -12.59 15.57
N LEU A 30 8.40 -12.16 14.30
CA LEU A 30 7.36 -11.25 13.80
C LEU A 30 5.96 -11.83 13.99
N PHE A 31 5.78 -13.13 13.76
CA PHE A 31 4.49 -13.83 13.79
C PHE A 31 4.26 -14.68 15.03
N ALA A 32 5.09 -14.58 16.06
CA ALA A 32 5.00 -15.44 17.24
C ALA A 32 3.59 -15.47 17.89
N GLY A 33 2.91 -14.31 17.93
CA GLY A 33 1.53 -14.20 18.45
C GLY A 33 0.44 -14.72 17.52
N ASP A 34 0.76 -14.98 16.27
CA ASP A 34 -0.20 -15.39 15.23
C ASP A 34 0.06 -16.82 14.70
N ALA A 35 1.18 -17.46 15.09
CA ALA A 35 1.66 -18.73 14.55
C ALA A 35 0.59 -19.84 14.54
N ASN A 36 -0.21 -19.95 15.60
CA ASN A 36 -1.26 -20.97 15.71
C ASN A 36 -2.45 -20.78 14.76
N GLN A 37 -2.49 -19.67 14.05
CA GLN A 37 -3.58 -19.28 13.15
C GLN A 37 -3.16 -19.30 11.68
N MET A 38 -1.86 -19.24 11.37
CA MET A 38 -1.37 -19.06 10.01
C MET A 38 -1.67 -20.25 9.08
N ASP A 39 -1.84 -21.43 9.61
CA ASP A 39 -2.19 -22.65 8.86
C ASP A 39 -3.72 -22.88 8.73
N LYS A 40 -4.52 -21.93 9.24
CA LYS A 40 -5.99 -22.03 9.22
C LYS A 40 -6.58 -21.10 8.17
N PRO A 41 -7.75 -21.44 7.61
CA PRO A 41 -8.51 -20.52 6.78
C PRO A 41 -8.82 -19.23 7.55
N MET A 42 -8.47 -18.08 6.98
CA MET A 42 -8.67 -16.75 7.58
C MET A 42 -9.36 -15.82 6.59
N HIS A 43 -10.04 -14.80 7.10
CA HIS A 43 -10.61 -13.76 6.25
C HIS A 43 -9.53 -12.89 5.60
N MET A 44 -9.85 -12.33 4.44
CA MET A 44 -8.90 -11.59 3.59
C MET A 44 -8.15 -10.47 4.34
N ALA A 45 -8.82 -9.70 5.19
CA ALA A 45 -8.16 -8.62 5.93
C ALA A 45 -7.01 -9.11 6.81
N ARG A 46 -7.15 -10.31 7.42
CA ARG A 46 -6.07 -10.91 8.21
C ARG A 46 -4.91 -11.38 7.35
N LEU A 47 -5.21 -12.00 6.21
CA LEU A 47 -4.19 -12.43 5.24
C LEU A 47 -3.42 -11.22 4.68
N LEU A 48 -4.11 -10.14 4.36
CA LEU A 48 -3.47 -8.89 3.94
C LEU A 48 -2.58 -8.29 5.04
N SER A 49 -3.03 -8.33 6.30
CA SER A 49 -2.23 -7.84 7.44
C SER A 49 -0.92 -8.63 7.58
N TRP A 50 -0.97 -9.94 7.45
CA TRP A 50 0.23 -10.78 7.49
C TRP A 50 1.14 -10.56 6.28
N ALA A 51 0.56 -10.46 5.08
CA ALA A 51 1.32 -10.17 3.86
C ALA A 51 2.04 -8.82 3.94
N LEU A 52 1.38 -7.78 4.44
CA LEU A 52 2.01 -6.48 4.66
C LEU A 52 3.17 -6.58 5.66
N ALA A 53 2.98 -7.30 6.75
CA ALA A 53 4.04 -7.50 7.74
C ALA A 53 5.26 -8.24 7.16
N ASP A 54 5.05 -9.31 6.38
CA ASP A 54 6.11 -10.04 5.68
C ASP A 54 6.84 -9.13 4.68
N LEU A 55 6.10 -8.38 3.87
CA LEU A 55 6.67 -7.46 2.89
C LEU A 55 7.47 -6.34 3.56
N MET A 56 6.95 -5.74 4.62
CA MET A 56 7.65 -4.69 5.36
C MET A 56 8.91 -5.20 6.07
N LEU A 57 8.94 -6.48 6.45
CA LEU A 57 10.14 -7.12 7.00
C LEU A 57 11.20 -7.33 5.91
N ALA A 58 10.76 -7.77 4.72
CA ALA A 58 11.66 -8.07 3.59
C ALA A 58 12.17 -6.82 2.87
N TYR A 59 11.36 -5.76 2.82
CA TYR A 59 11.64 -4.54 2.06
C TYR A 59 11.60 -3.30 2.97
N PRO A 60 12.75 -2.79 3.39
CA PRO A 60 12.82 -1.61 4.24
C PRO A 60 12.24 -0.34 3.60
N GLU A 61 12.16 -0.30 2.27
CA GLU A 61 11.62 0.82 1.49
C GLU A 61 10.09 0.92 1.55
N ILE A 62 9.38 -0.14 1.95
CA ILE A 62 7.92 -0.12 2.03
C ILE A 62 7.46 0.78 3.17
N VAL A 63 6.60 1.72 2.84
CA VAL A 63 5.95 2.65 3.77
C VAL A 63 4.44 2.57 3.58
N VAL A 64 3.71 2.32 4.65
CA VAL A 64 2.24 2.40 4.67
C VAL A 64 1.83 3.80 5.12
N ALA A 65 0.96 4.46 4.38
CA ALA A 65 0.45 5.78 4.72
C ALA A 65 -1.06 5.86 4.50
N GLY A 66 -1.77 6.54 5.37
CA GLY A 66 -3.22 6.72 5.24
C GLY A 66 -3.89 7.14 6.52
N GLU A 67 -5.20 7.41 6.44
CA GLU A 67 -6.02 7.71 7.60
C GLU A 67 -6.17 6.48 8.50
N ASP A 68 -5.95 6.67 9.79
CA ASP A 68 -6.14 5.65 10.83
C ASP A 68 -5.30 4.36 10.66
N VAL A 69 -4.34 4.33 9.73
CA VAL A 69 -3.47 3.15 9.50
C VAL A 69 -2.48 2.89 10.63
N GLY A 70 -2.24 3.88 11.48
CA GLY A 70 -1.31 3.81 12.61
C GLY A 70 -1.86 3.01 13.79
N PRO A 71 -1.95 3.60 15.01
CA PRO A 71 -2.35 2.88 16.21
C PRO A 71 -3.74 2.24 16.15
N LYS A 72 -4.66 2.82 15.38
CA LYS A 72 -6.02 2.27 15.20
C LYS A 72 -6.05 0.99 14.34
N GLY A 73 -5.06 0.76 13.49
CA GLY A 73 -4.95 -0.46 12.69
C GLY A 73 -5.67 -0.46 11.35
N GLY A 74 -6.13 0.70 10.88
CA GLY A 74 -6.78 0.87 9.58
C GLY A 74 -8.15 0.19 9.45
N VAL A 75 -8.73 0.29 8.26
CA VAL A 75 -10.02 -0.34 7.95
C VAL A 75 -9.88 -1.86 8.02
N TYR A 76 -10.85 -2.50 8.70
CA TYR A 76 -10.87 -3.95 8.93
C TYR A 76 -9.62 -4.51 9.64
N ASN A 77 -8.88 -3.67 10.37
CA ASN A 77 -7.64 -4.03 11.06
C ASN A 77 -6.53 -4.58 10.13
N VAL A 78 -6.52 -4.18 8.87
CA VAL A 78 -5.50 -4.65 7.91
C VAL A 78 -4.10 -4.16 8.28
N THR A 79 -3.97 -2.97 8.87
CA THR A 79 -2.68 -2.43 9.32
C THR A 79 -2.46 -2.61 10.84
N ALA A 80 -3.30 -3.40 11.50
CA ALA A 80 -3.18 -3.67 12.93
C ALA A 80 -1.78 -4.19 13.30
N LYS A 81 -1.21 -3.64 14.38
CA LYS A 81 0.13 -3.95 14.88
C LYS A 81 1.30 -3.51 13.99
N LEU A 82 1.10 -3.08 12.74
CA LEU A 82 2.21 -2.64 11.88
C LEU A 82 2.93 -1.43 12.47
N HIS A 83 2.18 -0.44 12.95
CA HIS A 83 2.77 0.74 13.59
C HIS A 83 3.62 0.37 14.82
N GLN A 84 3.17 -0.58 15.65
CA GLN A 84 3.92 -1.05 16.80
C GLN A 84 5.21 -1.79 16.40
N ARG A 85 5.17 -2.53 15.29
CA ARG A 85 6.27 -3.36 14.80
C ARG A 85 7.33 -2.56 14.04
N PHE A 86 6.89 -1.62 13.20
CA PHE A 86 7.76 -0.91 12.25
C PHE A 86 7.94 0.58 12.55
N GLY A 87 7.21 1.11 13.51
CA GLY A 87 7.30 2.51 13.93
C GLY A 87 6.59 3.51 13.03
N SER A 88 6.49 4.76 13.51
CA SER A 88 5.79 5.86 12.83
C SER A 88 6.47 6.31 11.54
N ALA A 89 7.76 6.06 11.37
CA ALA A 89 8.49 6.39 10.15
C ALA A 89 8.08 5.49 8.95
N ARG A 90 7.56 4.30 9.22
CA ARG A 90 7.16 3.33 8.21
C ARG A 90 5.65 3.07 8.14
N VAL A 91 4.90 3.48 9.18
CA VAL A 91 3.44 3.43 9.20
C VAL A 91 2.95 4.82 9.59
N ILE A 92 2.69 5.62 8.57
CA ILE A 92 2.40 7.05 8.68
C ILE A 92 0.89 7.25 8.77
N ASN A 93 0.44 7.69 9.94
CA ASN A 93 -0.94 8.10 10.11
C ASN A 93 -1.13 9.52 9.57
N THR A 94 -1.87 9.67 8.48
CA THR A 94 -2.11 10.96 7.83
C THR A 94 -3.36 11.63 8.40
N LEU A 95 -3.55 12.88 7.97
CA LEU A 95 -4.86 13.53 8.07
C LEU A 95 -5.83 12.89 7.05
N LEU A 96 -7.12 13.18 7.23
CA LEU A 96 -8.19 12.79 6.31
C LEU A 96 -8.14 13.72 5.08
N ASP A 97 -7.31 13.38 4.13
CA ASP A 97 -7.13 14.11 2.87
C ASP A 97 -6.51 13.16 1.84
N GLU A 98 -7.34 12.58 0.99
CA GLU A 98 -6.93 11.57 0.02
C GLU A 98 -5.98 12.14 -1.03
N GLN A 99 -6.10 13.44 -1.38
CA GLN A 99 -5.17 14.11 -2.28
C GLN A 99 -3.77 14.18 -1.66
N ALA A 100 -3.69 14.58 -0.40
CA ALA A 100 -2.43 14.64 0.33
C ALA A 100 -1.82 13.25 0.53
N ILE A 101 -2.63 12.23 0.81
CA ILE A 101 -2.19 10.84 0.95
C ILE A 101 -1.52 10.36 -0.36
N LEU A 102 -2.17 10.55 -1.50
CA LEU A 102 -1.64 10.13 -2.80
C LEU A 102 -0.47 11.02 -3.24
N GLY A 103 -0.53 12.33 -3.03
CA GLY A 103 0.57 13.24 -3.31
C GLY A 103 1.84 12.91 -2.53
N LEU A 104 1.70 12.60 -1.24
CA LEU A 104 2.80 12.11 -0.41
C LEU A 104 3.38 10.81 -0.97
N ALA A 105 2.53 9.86 -1.36
CA ALA A 105 2.96 8.59 -1.92
C ALA A 105 3.73 8.76 -3.23
N ILE A 106 3.26 9.62 -4.14
CA ILE A 106 3.98 9.95 -5.38
C ILE A 106 5.36 10.52 -5.04
N GLY A 107 5.45 11.47 -4.12
CA GLY A 107 6.73 12.05 -3.69
C GLY A 107 7.67 11.03 -3.06
N MET A 108 7.16 10.11 -2.23
CA MET A 108 7.96 9.02 -1.66
C MET A 108 8.46 8.06 -2.72
N ALA A 109 7.63 7.70 -3.71
CA ALA A 109 8.02 6.81 -4.80
C ALA A 109 9.19 7.39 -5.62
N HIS A 110 9.20 8.70 -5.87
CA HIS A 110 10.31 9.38 -6.55
C HIS A 110 11.60 9.38 -5.74
N ASN A 111 11.50 9.26 -4.42
CA ASN A 111 12.66 9.24 -3.52
C ASN A 111 13.12 7.82 -3.14
N GLY A 112 12.70 6.79 -3.89
CA GLY A 112 13.19 5.42 -3.74
C GLY A 112 12.43 4.57 -2.73
N PHE A 113 11.34 5.08 -2.15
CA PHE A 113 10.44 4.28 -1.34
C PHE A 113 9.45 3.50 -2.20
N VAL A 114 8.81 2.50 -1.61
CA VAL A 114 7.69 1.77 -2.18
C VAL A 114 6.45 2.04 -1.29
N PRO A 115 5.77 3.17 -1.50
CA PRO A 115 4.63 3.53 -0.68
C PRO A 115 3.43 2.62 -0.96
N MET A 116 2.71 2.30 0.09
CA MET A 116 1.42 1.63 0.07
C MET A 116 0.35 2.56 0.69
N PRO A 117 -0.08 3.60 -0.05
CA PRO A 117 -1.12 4.50 0.43
C PRO A 117 -2.46 3.78 0.54
N GLU A 118 -3.20 4.07 1.61
CA GLU A 118 -4.56 3.60 1.81
C GLU A 118 -5.56 4.73 1.63
N ILE A 119 -6.52 4.54 0.72
CA ILE A 119 -7.77 5.27 0.72
C ILE A 119 -8.79 4.45 1.49
N GLN A 120 -9.36 5.03 2.54
CA GLN A 120 -10.09 4.30 3.56
C GLN A 120 -11.29 3.53 3.00
N PHE A 121 -12.03 4.16 2.05
CA PHE A 121 -13.19 3.54 1.40
C PHE A 121 -13.26 3.90 -0.08
N LEU A 122 -13.84 3.01 -0.89
CA LEU A 122 -13.93 3.18 -2.34
C LEU A 122 -14.64 4.47 -2.76
N ALA A 123 -15.67 4.90 -2.02
CA ALA A 123 -16.38 6.14 -2.30
C ALA A 123 -15.48 7.39 -2.29
N TYR A 124 -14.37 7.34 -1.56
CA TYR A 124 -13.46 8.48 -1.41
C TYR A 124 -12.33 8.51 -2.45
N VAL A 125 -12.24 7.51 -3.34
CA VAL A 125 -11.24 7.50 -4.42
C VAL A 125 -11.36 8.73 -5.33
N HIS A 126 -12.58 9.26 -5.49
CA HIS A 126 -12.85 10.46 -6.29
C HIS A 126 -12.16 11.71 -5.73
N ASN A 127 -11.90 11.76 -4.42
CA ASN A 127 -11.17 12.87 -3.81
C ASN A 127 -9.70 12.92 -4.25
N ALA A 128 -9.14 11.79 -4.70
CA ALA A 128 -7.75 11.68 -5.17
C ALA A 128 -7.65 11.30 -6.66
N GLU A 129 -8.72 11.47 -7.42
CA GLU A 129 -8.76 11.08 -8.83
C GLU A 129 -7.68 11.78 -9.65
N ASP A 130 -7.44 13.07 -9.42
CA ASP A 130 -6.42 13.82 -10.14
C ASP A 130 -5.01 13.32 -9.85
N GLN A 131 -4.70 12.94 -8.61
CA GLN A 131 -3.40 12.36 -8.24
C GLN A 131 -3.20 11.00 -8.90
N ILE A 132 -4.25 10.21 -9.03
CA ILE A 132 -4.19 8.90 -9.70
C ILE A 132 -4.08 9.08 -11.21
N ARG A 133 -5.03 9.78 -11.81
CA ARG A 133 -5.17 9.93 -13.26
C ARG A 133 -4.19 10.95 -13.84
N GLY A 134 -4.13 12.13 -13.24
CA GLY A 134 -3.34 13.26 -13.74
C GLY A 134 -1.85 13.14 -13.48
N GLU A 135 -1.47 12.51 -12.37
CA GLU A 135 -0.07 12.44 -11.94
C GLU A 135 0.48 11.01 -12.01
N ALA A 136 -0.02 10.09 -11.18
CA ALA A 136 0.57 8.76 -11.03
C ALA A 136 0.52 7.95 -12.34
N ALA A 137 -0.60 7.97 -13.05
CA ALA A 137 -0.79 7.20 -14.27
C ALA A 137 -0.04 7.78 -15.48
N THR A 138 0.24 9.07 -15.51
CA THR A 138 0.81 9.76 -16.68
C THR A 138 2.28 10.11 -16.53
N LEU A 139 2.84 10.05 -15.34
CA LEU A 139 4.19 10.49 -15.04
C LEU A 139 5.25 9.84 -15.95
N SER A 140 5.20 8.52 -16.12
CA SER A 140 6.16 7.81 -16.96
C SER A 140 6.09 8.27 -18.42
N PHE A 141 4.88 8.52 -18.92
CA PHE A 141 4.68 9.02 -20.29
C PHE A 141 5.24 10.43 -20.46
N PHE A 142 4.85 11.38 -19.62
CA PHE A 142 5.28 12.78 -19.77
C PHE A 142 6.76 12.99 -19.44
N SER A 143 7.34 12.15 -18.59
CA SER A 143 8.77 12.21 -18.30
C SER A 143 9.64 11.40 -19.29
N ASN A 144 9.04 10.83 -20.34
CA ASN A 144 9.72 9.96 -21.27
C ASN A 144 10.45 8.79 -20.56
N GLY A 145 9.79 8.17 -19.57
CA GLY A 145 10.32 7.05 -18.82
C GLY A 145 11.37 7.40 -17.73
N GLN A 146 11.65 8.71 -17.52
CA GLN A 146 12.63 9.12 -16.51
C GLN A 146 12.14 8.87 -15.08
N TYR A 147 10.83 8.97 -14.86
CA TYR A 147 10.20 8.77 -13.55
C TYR A 147 9.13 7.69 -13.61
N THR A 148 9.05 6.92 -12.55
CA THR A 148 8.03 5.88 -12.35
C THR A 148 7.42 6.03 -10.96
N ASN A 149 6.23 5.44 -10.75
CA ASN A 149 5.55 5.43 -9.46
C ASN A 149 5.47 4.00 -8.92
N PRO A 150 6.53 3.48 -8.28
CA PRO A 150 6.49 2.16 -7.65
C PRO A 150 5.64 2.19 -6.37
N MET A 151 4.31 2.14 -6.50
CA MET A 151 3.39 2.18 -5.37
C MET A 151 2.28 1.16 -5.51
N VAL A 152 1.64 0.81 -4.41
CA VAL A 152 0.43 -0.02 -4.36
C VAL A 152 -0.66 0.74 -3.61
N ILE A 153 -1.64 1.27 -4.34
CA ILE A 153 -2.79 1.96 -3.75
C ILE A 153 -3.76 0.90 -3.23
N ARG A 154 -4.07 0.94 -1.94
CA ARG A 154 -5.02 0.05 -1.30
C ARG A 154 -6.31 0.79 -0.97
N ILE A 155 -7.44 0.23 -1.41
CA ILE A 155 -8.77 0.82 -1.23
C ILE A 155 -9.70 -0.27 -0.71
N ALA A 156 -10.43 0.01 0.38
CA ALA A 156 -11.47 -0.90 0.87
C ALA A 156 -12.75 -0.73 0.06
N GLY A 157 -13.20 -1.81 -0.59
CA GLY A 157 -14.37 -1.79 -1.48
C GLY A 157 -15.28 -3.01 -1.29
N LEU A 158 -15.64 -3.33 -0.04
CA LEU A 158 -16.52 -4.47 0.27
C LEU A 158 -18.00 -4.13 0.04
N GLY A 159 -18.56 -4.61 -1.06
CA GLY A 159 -19.95 -4.36 -1.44
C GLY A 159 -20.98 -5.44 -1.02
N TYR A 160 -20.53 -6.49 -0.36
CA TYR A 160 -21.40 -7.64 -0.02
C TYR A 160 -21.85 -7.69 1.44
N GLN A 161 -21.48 -6.69 2.24
CA GLN A 161 -21.92 -6.61 3.63
C GLN A 161 -23.40 -6.20 3.71
N LYS A 162 -24.18 -6.95 4.48
CA LYS A 162 -25.57 -6.59 4.75
C LYS A 162 -25.63 -5.27 5.49
N GLY A 163 -26.42 -4.31 4.98
CA GLY A 163 -26.65 -3.02 5.64
C GLY A 163 -25.50 -2.03 5.54
N PHE A 164 -24.56 -2.19 4.61
CA PHE A 164 -23.54 -1.19 4.40
C PHE A 164 -24.10 0.11 3.80
N GLY A 165 -23.50 1.24 4.19
CA GLY A 165 -23.86 2.56 3.66
C GLY A 165 -23.06 2.97 2.43
N GLY A 166 -23.12 4.25 2.05
CA GLY A 166 -22.55 4.81 0.84
C GLY A 166 -21.02 4.82 0.68
N HIS A 167 -20.25 4.27 1.63
CA HIS A 167 -18.79 4.31 1.58
C HIS A 167 -18.15 3.35 0.57
N PHE A 168 -18.91 2.43 -0.01
CA PHE A 168 -18.39 1.34 -0.85
C PHE A 168 -18.77 1.44 -2.33
N HIS A 169 -19.37 2.53 -2.73
CA HIS A 169 -19.80 2.74 -4.12
C HIS A 169 -18.71 3.30 -4.99
#